data_989db131054f57ef34a488306b9b798b
#
_entry.id   989db131054f57ef34a488306b9b798b
#
_cell.length_a   1.000
_cell.length_b   1.000
_cell.length_c   1.000
_cell.angle_alpha   90.00
_cell.angle_beta   90.00
_cell.angle_gamma   90.00
#
_symmetry.space_group_name_H-M   'P 1'
#
loop_
_entity.id
_entity.type
_entity.pdbx_description
1 polymer ?
#
loop_
_entity_poly.entity_id
_entity_poly.type
_entity_poly.pdbx_seq_one_letter_code
_entity_poly.pdbx_strand_id
1 'polypeptide(L)'
;DWEKIKKDFYLFTKTQIEHFNGFPVDEYHFLFQITPYRSYHGVEHTKNTVLLLGPSDKIMNEKYEDLLGVCSHELYHTWNIKAIRPKEMLPYDYTKENYFRTGFVAEGVTTYMGDLMLYKSGVFNWTEFAKTQNQNLERHLTNYGRYNLSVADSGFDSWLDGYKLGAPNRKTSIYPDAALCMLMLDLEIIKNTNGKNSLHSVMKELYDEYALKEKGYS
;
A
#
# COMPACT_ATOMS: atom_id res chain seq x y z
N ASP A 1 1.98 18.91 -16.25
CA ASP A 1 1.21 18.44 -17.41
C ASP A 1 -0.07 17.73 -16.91
N TRP A 2 -1.19 18.46 -16.96
CA TRP A 2 -2.47 18.00 -16.44
C TRP A 2 -3.03 16.79 -17.22
N GLU A 3 -2.80 16.75 -18.52
CA GLU A 3 -3.27 15.64 -19.37
C GLU A 3 -2.52 14.33 -19.06
N LYS A 4 -1.23 14.42 -18.73
CA LYS A 4 -0.45 13.27 -18.28
C LYS A 4 -0.98 12.72 -16.96
N ILE A 5 -1.26 13.59 -15.97
CA ILE A 5 -1.84 13.18 -14.69
C ILE A 5 -3.17 12.45 -14.92
N LYS A 6 -4.09 13.03 -15.67
CA LYS A 6 -5.40 12.41 -15.94
C LYS A 6 -5.25 11.03 -16.58
N LYS A 7 -4.37 10.90 -17.57
CA LYS A 7 -4.12 9.64 -18.25
C LYS A 7 -3.59 8.59 -17.30
N ASP A 8 -2.54 8.90 -16.53
CA ASP A 8 -1.88 7.95 -15.66
C ASP A 8 -2.82 7.53 -14.52
N PHE A 9 -3.56 8.47 -13.93
CA PHE A 9 -4.57 8.19 -12.90
C PHE A 9 -5.72 7.33 -13.43
N TYR A 10 -6.19 7.59 -14.63
CA TYR A 10 -7.20 6.74 -15.27
C TYR A 10 -6.69 5.30 -15.44
N LEU A 11 -5.47 5.13 -15.92
CA LEU A 11 -4.90 3.82 -16.22
C LEU A 11 -4.75 2.96 -14.96
N PHE A 12 -4.07 3.46 -13.91
CA PHE A 12 -3.88 2.64 -12.73
C PHE A 12 -5.18 2.44 -11.93
N THR A 13 -6.07 3.43 -11.89
CA THR A 13 -7.38 3.29 -11.24
C THR A 13 -8.22 2.22 -11.93
N LYS A 14 -8.32 2.28 -13.25
CA LYS A 14 -9.01 1.26 -14.05
C LYS A 14 -8.44 -0.13 -13.79
N THR A 15 -7.11 -0.26 -13.82
CA THR A 15 -6.42 -1.54 -13.57
C THR A 15 -6.74 -2.09 -12.19
N GLN A 16 -6.76 -1.27 -11.14
CA GLN A 16 -7.12 -1.72 -9.79
C GLN A 16 -8.59 -2.15 -9.69
N ILE A 17 -9.51 -1.40 -10.30
CA ILE A 17 -10.93 -1.76 -10.34
C ILE A 17 -11.15 -3.09 -11.06
N GLU A 18 -10.53 -3.28 -12.23
CA GLU A 18 -10.59 -4.52 -12.99
C GLU A 18 -9.98 -5.70 -12.23
N HIS A 19 -8.92 -5.45 -11.46
CA HIS A 19 -8.26 -6.43 -10.62
C HIS A 19 -9.21 -7.08 -9.60
N PHE A 20 -10.07 -6.30 -8.98
CA PHE A 20 -11.06 -6.79 -8.02
C PHE A 20 -12.44 -7.11 -8.65
N ASN A 21 -12.62 -6.83 -9.94
CA ASN A 21 -13.91 -6.91 -10.61
C ASN A 21 -15.01 -6.13 -9.89
N GLY A 22 -14.66 -4.95 -9.39
CA GLY A 22 -15.58 -4.07 -8.67
C GLY A 22 -14.86 -2.97 -7.88
N PHE A 23 -15.58 -1.92 -7.61
CA PHE A 23 -15.12 -0.81 -6.78
C PHE A 23 -16.04 -0.69 -5.56
N PRO A 24 -15.49 -0.71 -4.32
CA PRO A 24 -16.33 -0.74 -3.12
C PRO A 24 -17.07 0.57 -2.85
N VAL A 25 -16.80 1.61 -3.62
CA VAL A 25 -17.39 2.96 -3.47
C VAL A 25 -17.89 3.47 -4.82
N ASP A 26 -18.79 4.46 -4.78
CA ASP A 26 -19.39 5.10 -5.96
C ASP A 26 -18.49 6.20 -6.56
N GLU A 27 -17.63 6.79 -5.76
CA GLU A 27 -16.69 7.85 -6.14
C GLU A 27 -15.43 7.79 -5.28
N TYR A 28 -14.32 8.36 -5.77
CA TYR A 28 -13.07 8.46 -5.00
C TYR A 28 -12.35 9.76 -5.33
N HIS A 29 -11.86 10.46 -4.30
CA HIS A 29 -11.20 11.75 -4.44
C HIS A 29 -9.75 11.69 -3.97
N PHE A 30 -8.85 12.18 -4.79
CA PHE A 30 -7.46 12.45 -4.41
C PHE A 30 -7.34 13.92 -4.00
N LEU A 31 -7.12 14.18 -2.72
CA LEU A 31 -7.01 15.52 -2.15
C LEU A 31 -5.54 15.86 -1.91
N PHE A 32 -5.00 16.80 -2.67
CA PHE A 32 -3.59 17.16 -2.62
C PHE A 32 -3.34 18.44 -1.84
N GLN A 33 -2.41 18.37 -0.88
CA GLN A 33 -1.74 19.51 -0.30
C GLN A 33 -0.30 19.52 -0.79
N ILE A 34 0.02 20.48 -1.67
CA ILE A 34 1.37 20.62 -2.23
C ILE A 34 2.13 21.70 -1.45
N THR A 35 3.28 21.33 -0.90
CA THR A 35 4.11 22.21 -0.06
C THR A 35 5.35 22.72 -0.80
N PRO A 36 5.93 23.86 -0.40
CA PRO A 36 7.19 24.34 -0.98
C PRO A 36 8.43 23.61 -0.41
N TYR A 37 8.27 22.75 0.56
CA TYR A 37 9.32 21.96 1.21
C TYR A 37 9.10 20.47 1.03
N ARG A 38 10.13 19.67 1.34
CA ARG A 38 10.07 18.22 1.25
C ARG A 38 9.00 17.66 2.18
N SER A 39 8.01 17.02 1.60
CA SER A 39 6.97 16.26 2.28
C SER A 39 6.57 15.05 1.45
N TYR A 40 6.16 13.98 2.11
CA TYR A 40 5.65 12.75 1.50
C TYR A 40 4.79 12.03 2.53
N HIS A 41 3.49 12.07 2.33
CA HIS A 41 2.53 11.42 3.23
C HIS A 41 1.20 11.22 2.52
N GLY A 42 0.55 10.07 2.77
CA GLY A 42 -0.81 9.77 2.36
C GLY A 42 -1.59 9.26 3.56
N VAL A 43 -2.89 9.46 3.56
CA VAL A 43 -3.82 8.88 4.54
C VAL A 43 -5.08 8.44 3.81
N GLU A 44 -5.33 7.15 3.87
CA GLU A 44 -6.49 6.51 3.26
C GLU A 44 -7.80 6.78 4.02
N HIS A 45 -8.85 7.02 3.27
CA HIS A 45 -10.22 7.14 3.75
C HIS A 45 -11.15 6.29 2.89
N THR A 46 -12.41 6.16 3.27
CA THR A 46 -13.36 5.29 2.55
C THR A 46 -13.57 5.71 1.10
N LYS A 47 -13.71 7.02 0.84
CA LYS A 47 -13.99 7.58 -0.50
C LYS A 47 -12.95 8.60 -0.96
N ASN A 48 -11.86 8.74 -0.24
CA ASN A 48 -10.81 9.69 -0.60
C ASN A 48 -9.49 9.35 0.06
N THR A 49 -8.43 9.99 -0.42
CA THR A 49 -7.15 10.08 0.27
C THR A 49 -6.72 11.54 0.40
N VAL A 50 -6.05 11.86 1.50
CA VAL A 50 -5.38 13.14 1.70
C VAL A 50 -3.88 12.94 1.52
N LEU A 51 -3.30 13.67 0.60
CA LEU A 51 -1.92 13.55 0.17
C LEU A 51 -1.14 14.84 0.45
N LEU A 52 -0.05 14.74 1.20
CA LEU A 52 0.87 15.84 1.47
C LEU A 52 2.18 15.58 0.73
N LEU A 53 2.47 16.37 -0.31
CA LEU A 53 3.60 16.16 -1.21
C LEU A 53 4.40 17.46 -1.39
N GLY A 54 5.72 17.31 -1.59
CA GLY A 54 6.62 18.44 -1.84
C GLY A 54 8.07 18.03 -2.08
N PRO A 55 8.91 18.95 -2.57
CA PRO A 55 8.58 20.35 -2.91
C PRO A 55 7.82 20.51 -4.23
N SER A 56 7.03 21.56 -4.34
CA SER A 56 6.10 21.82 -5.45
C SER A 56 6.76 21.88 -6.83
N ASP A 57 7.97 22.43 -6.91
CA ASP A 57 8.76 22.57 -8.14
C ASP A 57 9.28 21.23 -8.69
N LYS A 58 9.26 20.17 -7.88
CA LYS A 58 9.77 18.83 -8.24
C LYS A 58 8.69 17.79 -8.52
N ILE A 59 7.44 18.04 -8.12
CA ILE A 59 6.36 17.04 -8.18
C ILE A 59 6.15 16.48 -9.60
N MET A 60 6.19 17.34 -10.61
CA MET A 60 5.94 16.91 -11.99
C MET A 60 7.18 16.40 -12.74
N ASN A 61 8.34 16.40 -12.08
CA ASN A 61 9.63 15.99 -12.64
C ASN A 61 10.25 14.88 -11.78
N GLU A 62 11.16 15.25 -10.88
CA GLU A 62 11.94 14.31 -10.06
C GLU A 62 11.07 13.46 -9.10
N LYS A 63 9.87 13.95 -8.73
CA LYS A 63 8.97 13.35 -7.74
C LYS A 63 7.68 12.77 -8.33
N TYR A 64 7.59 12.69 -9.65
CA TYR A 64 6.38 12.21 -10.30
C TYR A 64 6.14 10.72 -10.03
N GLU A 65 7.18 9.90 -10.00
CA GLU A 65 7.09 8.49 -9.60
C GLU A 65 6.61 8.36 -8.14
N ASP A 66 7.12 9.21 -7.23
CA ASP A 66 6.69 9.22 -5.83
C ASP A 66 5.20 9.60 -5.71
N LEU A 67 4.73 10.59 -6.50
CA LEU A 67 3.31 10.96 -6.55
C LEU A 67 2.45 9.80 -7.03
N LEU A 68 2.82 9.14 -8.12
CA LEU A 68 2.08 7.99 -8.64
C LEU A 68 2.08 6.83 -7.65
N GLY A 69 3.23 6.55 -7.03
CA GLY A 69 3.38 5.49 -6.04
C GLY A 69 2.44 5.66 -4.86
N VAL A 70 2.43 6.84 -4.22
CA VAL A 70 1.53 7.09 -3.09
C VAL A 70 0.06 7.10 -3.51
N CYS A 71 -0.29 7.65 -4.67
CA CYS A 71 -1.68 7.65 -5.14
C CYS A 71 -2.19 6.24 -5.43
N SER A 72 -1.38 5.38 -6.03
CA SER A 72 -1.73 3.99 -6.29
C SER A 72 -1.85 3.18 -5.00
N HIS A 73 -0.97 3.41 -4.04
CA HIS A 73 -1.01 2.82 -2.69
C HIS A 73 -2.31 3.21 -1.97
N GLU A 74 -2.61 4.49 -1.85
CA GLU A 74 -3.80 4.98 -1.16
C GLU A 74 -5.11 4.52 -1.82
N LEU A 75 -5.14 4.45 -3.16
CA LEU A 75 -6.29 3.91 -3.86
C LEU A 75 -6.48 2.41 -3.55
N TYR A 76 -5.39 1.62 -3.49
CA TYR A 76 -5.47 0.20 -3.19
C TYR A 76 -6.04 -0.06 -1.79
N HIS A 77 -5.83 0.85 -0.85
CA HIS A 77 -6.44 0.80 0.47
C HIS A 77 -7.98 0.83 0.45
N THR A 78 -8.62 1.28 -0.63
CA THR A 78 -10.08 1.19 -0.77
C THR A 78 -10.57 -0.26 -0.64
N TRP A 79 -9.79 -1.22 -1.12
CA TRP A 79 -10.02 -2.65 -0.90
C TRP A 79 -9.30 -3.14 0.34
N ASN A 80 -7.98 -3.03 0.42
CA ASN A 80 -7.14 -3.51 1.51
C ASN A 80 -6.80 -2.36 2.45
N ILE A 81 -7.59 -2.16 3.28
CA ILE A 81 -8.05 -2.22 4.67
C ILE A 81 -9.44 -1.58 4.86
N LYS A 82 -9.94 -0.81 3.86
CA LYS A 82 -11.27 -0.19 4.03
C LYS A 82 -12.40 -1.19 3.84
N ALA A 83 -12.28 -2.13 2.90
CA ALA A 83 -13.26 -3.20 2.67
C ALA A 83 -12.80 -4.55 3.28
N ILE A 84 -11.59 -5.02 2.94
CA ILE A 84 -10.98 -6.24 3.50
C ILE A 84 -10.35 -5.88 4.84
N ARG A 85 -10.90 -6.34 5.95
CA ARG A 85 -10.44 -5.98 7.32
C ARG A 85 -10.06 -7.19 8.15
N PRO A 86 -9.04 -7.10 8.99
CA PRO A 86 -8.87 -8.06 10.06
C PRO A 86 -10.03 -7.93 11.06
N LYS A 87 -10.40 -9.02 11.69
CA LYS A 87 -11.53 -9.05 12.64
C LYS A 87 -11.35 -8.07 13.81
N GLU A 88 -10.12 -7.79 14.20
CA GLU A 88 -9.79 -6.84 15.26
C GLU A 88 -10.13 -5.38 14.89
N MET A 89 -10.30 -5.09 13.61
CA MET A 89 -10.67 -3.77 13.08
C MET A 89 -12.10 -3.72 12.53
N LEU A 90 -12.95 -4.66 12.92
CA LEU A 90 -14.34 -4.73 12.47
C LEU A 90 -15.30 -5.06 13.64
N PRO A 91 -16.09 -4.08 14.13
CA PRO A 91 -16.08 -2.68 13.73
C PRO A 91 -14.84 -1.92 14.23
N TYR A 92 -14.43 -0.87 13.51
CA TYR A 92 -13.33 -0.02 13.95
C TYR A 92 -13.81 0.90 15.08
N ASP A 93 -13.09 0.93 16.19
CA ASP A 93 -13.39 1.79 17.33
C ASP A 93 -12.51 3.05 17.31
N TYR A 94 -13.11 4.19 16.92
CA TYR A 94 -12.41 5.47 16.82
C TYR A 94 -12.14 6.13 18.19
N THR A 95 -12.55 5.52 19.30
CA THR A 95 -12.38 6.09 20.64
C THR A 95 -11.11 5.60 21.36
N LYS A 96 -10.42 4.64 20.80
CA LYS A 96 -9.21 4.03 21.36
C LYS A 96 -8.29 3.47 20.26
N GLU A 97 -7.09 3.05 20.67
CA GLU A 97 -6.17 2.32 19.83
C GLU A 97 -6.75 0.94 19.45
N ASN A 98 -6.66 0.59 18.16
CA ASN A 98 -7.08 -0.70 17.64
C ASN A 98 -5.83 -1.54 17.35
N TYR A 99 -5.45 -2.41 18.28
CA TYR A 99 -4.26 -3.25 18.17
C TYR A 99 -4.55 -4.49 17.32
N PHE A 100 -3.71 -4.72 16.32
CA PHE A 100 -3.78 -5.90 15.48
C PHE A 100 -2.38 -6.26 14.94
N ARG A 101 -2.14 -7.54 14.68
CA ARG A 101 -0.83 -8.03 14.24
C ARG A 101 -0.68 -8.07 12.72
N THR A 102 -1.78 -7.98 11.98
CA THR A 102 -1.81 -8.05 10.51
C THR A 102 -1.60 -6.70 9.82
N GLY A 103 -0.99 -5.72 10.51
CA GLY A 103 -0.57 -4.45 9.91
C GLY A 103 0.34 -4.63 8.69
N PHE A 104 1.16 -5.69 8.68
CA PHE A 104 1.99 -6.06 7.54
C PHE A 104 1.17 -6.55 6.33
N VAL A 105 -0.03 -7.08 6.54
CA VAL A 105 -0.97 -7.39 5.44
C VAL A 105 -1.59 -6.12 4.91
N ALA A 106 -2.03 -5.22 5.81
CA ALA A 106 -2.59 -3.94 5.42
C ALA A 106 -1.61 -3.12 4.59
N GLU A 107 -0.40 -2.89 5.09
CA GLU A 107 0.58 -2.00 4.48
C GLU A 107 1.50 -2.71 3.49
N GLY A 108 1.94 -3.93 3.81
CA GLY A 108 2.85 -4.67 2.96
C GLY A 108 2.22 -5.09 1.63
N VAL A 109 0.99 -5.61 1.67
CA VAL A 109 0.23 -5.92 0.45
C VAL A 109 -0.02 -4.65 -0.35
N THR A 110 -0.48 -3.58 0.30
CA THR A 110 -0.81 -2.33 -0.38
C THR A 110 0.42 -1.67 -1.01
N THR A 111 1.58 -1.69 -0.33
CA THR A 111 2.84 -1.18 -0.88
C THR A 111 3.28 -1.99 -2.10
N TYR A 112 3.29 -3.32 -2.01
CA TYR A 112 3.68 -4.18 -3.13
C TYR A 112 2.70 -4.10 -4.30
N MET A 113 1.40 -4.23 -4.01
CA MET A 113 0.36 -4.25 -5.05
C MET A 113 0.15 -2.87 -5.67
N GLY A 114 0.28 -1.78 -4.90
CA GLY A 114 0.24 -0.42 -5.44
C GLY A 114 1.26 -0.20 -6.54
N ASP A 115 2.51 -0.59 -6.30
CA ASP A 115 3.59 -0.53 -7.31
C ASP A 115 3.34 -1.51 -8.48
N LEU A 116 2.89 -2.73 -8.18
CA LEU A 116 2.57 -3.72 -9.21
C LEU A 116 1.42 -3.27 -10.12
N MET A 117 0.42 -2.58 -9.60
CA MET A 117 -0.69 -2.03 -10.40
C MET A 117 -0.23 -0.90 -11.32
N LEU A 118 0.72 -0.06 -10.90
CA LEU A 118 1.36 0.91 -11.80
C LEU A 118 2.10 0.24 -12.96
N TYR A 119 2.78 -0.86 -12.69
CA TYR A 119 3.43 -1.65 -13.74
C TYR A 119 2.41 -2.35 -14.65
N LYS A 120 1.40 -3.02 -14.09
CA LYS A 120 0.36 -3.71 -14.87
C LYS A 120 -0.47 -2.77 -15.73
N SER A 121 -0.69 -1.55 -15.30
CA SER A 121 -1.41 -0.52 -16.05
C SER A 121 -0.59 0.11 -17.18
N GLY A 122 0.71 -0.16 -17.24
CA GLY A 122 1.65 0.45 -18.18
C GLY A 122 2.03 1.90 -17.84
N VAL A 123 1.63 2.40 -16.65
CA VAL A 123 2.07 3.71 -16.12
C VAL A 123 3.55 3.63 -15.73
N PHE A 124 3.96 2.56 -15.07
CA PHE A 124 5.37 2.21 -14.88
C PHE A 124 5.79 1.16 -15.92
N ASN A 125 7.01 1.31 -16.42
CA ASN A 125 7.71 0.24 -17.13
C ASN A 125 8.43 -0.67 -16.13
N TRP A 126 9.07 -1.74 -16.65
CA TRP A 126 9.83 -2.68 -15.81
C TRP A 126 10.95 -2.01 -15.00
N THR A 127 11.64 -1.03 -15.58
CA THR A 127 12.76 -0.34 -14.91
C THR A 127 12.26 0.47 -13.71
N GLU A 128 11.15 1.16 -13.85
CA GLU A 128 10.51 1.93 -12.77
C GLU A 128 10.00 1.00 -11.67
N PHE A 129 9.31 -0.09 -12.02
CA PHE A 129 8.88 -1.09 -11.04
C PHE A 129 10.08 -1.74 -10.32
N ALA A 130 11.10 -2.19 -11.04
CA ALA A 130 12.29 -2.78 -10.43
C ALA A 130 13.02 -1.78 -9.51
N LYS A 131 13.02 -0.49 -9.84
CA LYS A 131 13.56 0.58 -9.00
C LYS A 131 12.83 0.67 -7.66
N THR A 132 11.49 0.59 -7.64
CA THR A 132 10.74 0.61 -6.37
C THR A 132 11.07 -0.61 -5.51
N GLN A 133 11.18 -1.80 -6.11
CA GLN A 133 11.56 -3.01 -5.38
C GLN A 133 13.00 -2.94 -4.84
N ASN A 134 13.93 -2.39 -5.61
CA ASN A 134 15.31 -2.16 -5.14
C ASN A 134 15.36 -1.16 -3.98
N GLN A 135 14.56 -0.11 -4.00
CA GLN A 135 14.44 0.83 -2.89
C GLN A 135 13.90 0.17 -1.62
N ASN A 136 12.92 -0.73 -1.75
CA ASN A 136 12.41 -1.51 -0.62
C ASN A 136 13.50 -2.44 -0.06
N LEU A 137 14.27 -3.09 -0.93
CA LEU A 137 15.38 -3.94 -0.53
C LEU A 137 16.50 -3.14 0.17
N GLU A 138 16.86 -1.98 -0.34
CA GLU A 138 17.85 -1.09 0.28
C GLU A 138 17.41 -0.64 1.68
N ARG A 139 16.13 -0.22 1.83
CA ARG A 139 15.56 0.13 3.13
C ARG A 139 15.57 -1.05 4.10
N HIS A 140 15.25 -2.25 3.63
CA HIS A 140 15.35 -3.47 4.42
C HIS A 140 16.79 -3.74 4.91
N LEU A 141 17.76 -3.69 4.00
CA LEU A 141 19.17 -3.98 4.32
C LEU A 141 19.77 -2.95 5.28
N THR A 142 19.33 -1.71 5.22
CA THR A 142 19.82 -0.62 6.07
C THR A 142 19.06 -0.46 7.39
N ASN A 143 17.89 -1.11 7.55
CA ASN A 143 17.13 -1.11 8.80
C ASN A 143 17.51 -2.31 9.67
N TYR A 144 18.36 -2.09 10.66
CA TYR A 144 18.76 -3.15 11.61
C TYR A 144 17.64 -3.58 12.58
N GLY A 145 16.54 -2.85 12.63
CA GLY A 145 15.33 -3.25 13.37
C GLY A 145 14.76 -4.61 12.95
N ARG A 146 15.07 -5.07 11.74
CA ARG A 146 14.70 -6.41 11.24
C ARG A 146 15.24 -7.56 12.09
N TYR A 147 16.26 -7.34 12.90
CA TYR A 147 16.79 -8.35 13.83
C TYR A 147 16.12 -8.29 15.21
N ASN A 148 15.32 -7.27 15.49
CA ASN A 148 14.76 -7.02 16.82
C ASN A 148 13.27 -7.37 16.91
N LEU A 149 12.46 -6.95 15.94
CA LEU A 149 11.02 -7.24 15.92
C LEU A 149 10.59 -7.76 14.55
N SER A 150 9.67 -8.72 14.57
CA SER A 150 9.01 -9.20 13.36
C SER A 150 8.11 -8.11 12.76
N VAL A 151 7.73 -8.24 11.47
CA VAL A 151 6.77 -7.32 10.83
C VAL A 151 5.41 -7.32 11.55
N ALA A 152 4.99 -8.47 12.11
CA ALA A 152 3.74 -8.60 12.87
C ALA A 152 3.80 -7.81 14.19
N ASP A 153 4.88 -7.96 14.95
CA ASP A 153 5.07 -7.24 16.21
C ASP A 153 5.29 -5.74 15.96
N SER A 154 6.00 -5.39 14.89
CA SER A 154 6.18 -4.00 14.48
C SER A 154 4.87 -3.33 14.10
N GLY A 155 3.94 -4.06 13.48
CA GLY A 155 2.58 -3.60 13.19
C GLY A 155 1.77 -3.36 14.47
N PHE A 156 1.83 -4.29 15.42
CA PHE A 156 1.15 -4.17 16.71
C PHE A 156 1.62 -2.92 17.48
N ASP A 157 2.93 -2.64 17.43
CA ASP A 157 3.54 -1.51 18.11
C ASP A 157 3.41 -0.15 17.35
N SER A 158 2.66 -0.09 16.25
CA SER A 158 2.55 1.15 15.44
C SER A 158 1.97 2.32 16.23
N TRP A 159 1.09 2.07 17.19
CA TRP A 159 0.52 3.10 18.07
C TRP A 159 1.56 3.72 19.02
N LEU A 160 2.63 3.01 19.35
CA LEU A 160 3.68 3.52 20.23
C LEU A 160 4.60 4.51 19.53
N ASP A 161 5.03 4.20 18.30
CA ASP A 161 6.04 4.99 17.58
C ASP A 161 5.44 5.94 16.52
N GLY A 162 4.23 5.62 16.02
CA GLY A 162 3.68 6.30 14.85
C GLY A 162 4.62 6.18 13.65
N TYR A 163 4.80 7.27 12.91
CA TYR A 163 5.68 7.35 11.75
C TYR A 163 7.14 7.70 12.07
N LYS A 164 7.44 8.05 13.33
CA LYS A 164 8.80 8.37 13.77
C LYS A 164 9.21 7.44 14.88
N LEU A 165 10.24 6.64 14.62
CA LEU A 165 10.80 5.77 15.63
C LEU A 165 11.44 6.60 16.76
N GLY A 166 10.99 6.38 17.98
CA GLY A 166 11.58 6.99 19.19
C GLY A 166 12.98 6.43 19.49
N ALA A 167 13.23 5.15 19.14
CA ALA A 167 14.52 4.49 19.28
C ALA A 167 15.00 4.00 17.91
N PRO A 168 16.24 4.36 17.47
CA PRO A 168 16.81 3.87 16.23
C PRO A 168 16.90 2.34 16.20
N ASN A 169 16.61 1.74 15.05
CA ASN A 169 16.67 0.29 14.84
C ASN A 169 15.83 -0.54 15.84
N ARG A 170 14.78 0.03 16.43
CA ARG A 170 13.93 -0.69 17.38
C ARG A 170 13.10 -1.77 16.69
N LYS A 171 12.54 -1.46 15.53
CA LYS A 171 11.62 -2.35 14.79
C LYS A 171 11.86 -2.35 13.29
N THR A 172 11.39 -3.41 12.63
CA THR A 172 11.28 -3.49 11.19
C THR A 172 10.11 -2.61 10.68
N SER A 173 10.01 -2.45 9.38
CA SER A 173 8.95 -1.62 8.79
C SER A 173 7.80 -2.49 8.24
N ILE A 174 6.57 -2.09 8.51
CA ILE A 174 5.37 -2.72 7.92
C ILE A 174 5.15 -2.32 6.46
N TYR A 175 5.95 -1.40 5.94
CA TYR A 175 5.93 -0.94 4.54
C TYR A 175 6.97 -1.69 3.70
N PRO A 176 8.25 -1.28 3.60
CA PRO A 176 9.22 -1.93 2.71
C PRO A 176 9.52 -3.38 3.10
N ASP A 177 9.71 -3.68 4.40
CA ASP A 177 10.04 -5.05 4.81
C ASP A 177 8.85 -6.00 4.57
N ALA A 178 7.64 -5.55 4.87
CA ALA A 178 6.44 -6.33 4.59
C ALA A 178 6.15 -6.44 3.08
N ALA A 179 6.40 -5.40 2.28
CA ALA A 179 6.27 -5.47 0.83
C ALA A 179 7.19 -6.52 0.21
N LEU A 180 8.43 -6.66 0.71
CA LEU A 180 9.35 -7.73 0.28
C LEU A 180 8.83 -9.12 0.67
N CYS A 181 8.22 -9.26 1.86
CA CYS A 181 7.54 -10.51 2.23
C CYS A 181 6.40 -10.83 1.26
N MET A 182 5.63 -9.83 0.84
CA MET A 182 4.53 -10.00 -0.11
C MET A 182 5.02 -10.33 -1.52
N LEU A 183 6.11 -9.72 -1.98
CA LEU A 183 6.78 -10.09 -3.22
C LEU A 183 7.22 -11.57 -3.20
N MET A 184 7.87 -12.00 -2.12
CA MET A 184 8.29 -13.41 -1.99
C MET A 184 7.10 -14.36 -1.95
N LEU A 185 6.04 -14.00 -1.22
CA LEU A 185 4.80 -14.77 -1.14
C LEU A 185 4.14 -14.89 -2.52
N ASP A 186 4.06 -13.79 -3.26
CA ASP A 186 3.48 -13.77 -4.61
C ASP A 186 4.25 -14.71 -5.55
N LEU A 187 5.59 -14.62 -5.55
CA LEU A 187 6.46 -15.51 -6.34
C LEU A 187 6.28 -16.98 -5.95
N GLU A 188 6.14 -17.29 -4.66
CA GLU A 188 5.94 -18.66 -4.19
C GLU A 188 4.55 -19.20 -4.59
N ILE A 189 3.50 -18.39 -4.53
CA ILE A 189 2.16 -18.76 -5.01
C ILE A 189 2.21 -19.03 -6.53
N ILE A 190 2.80 -18.13 -7.30
CA ILE A 190 2.94 -18.27 -8.76
C ILE A 190 3.67 -19.56 -9.10
N LYS A 191 4.80 -19.83 -8.44
CA LYS A 191 5.60 -21.04 -8.64
C LYS A 191 4.83 -22.31 -8.31
N ASN A 192 4.19 -22.38 -7.14
CA ASN A 192 3.49 -23.59 -6.67
C ASN A 192 2.19 -23.85 -7.42
N THR A 193 1.63 -22.84 -8.08
CA THR A 193 0.40 -22.99 -8.88
C THR A 193 0.67 -23.04 -10.39
N ASN A 194 1.94 -23.10 -10.81
CA ASN A 194 2.34 -23.01 -12.21
C ASN A 194 1.73 -21.80 -12.94
N GLY A 195 1.74 -20.65 -12.27
CA GLY A 195 1.24 -19.38 -12.80
C GLY A 195 -0.30 -19.23 -12.81
N LYS A 196 -1.04 -20.17 -12.24
CA LYS A 196 -2.51 -20.08 -12.20
C LYS A 196 -3.03 -19.09 -11.18
N ASN A 197 -2.33 -18.94 -10.06
CA ASN A 197 -2.68 -18.03 -8.97
C ASN A 197 -1.50 -17.11 -8.63
N SER A 198 -1.79 -16.04 -7.95
CA SER A 198 -0.85 -15.05 -7.45
C SER A 198 -1.40 -14.43 -6.16
N LEU A 199 -0.68 -13.54 -5.53
CA LEU A 199 -1.20 -12.77 -4.38
C LEU A 199 -2.49 -12.02 -4.74
N HIS A 200 -2.64 -11.60 -6.00
CA HIS A 200 -3.90 -11.06 -6.51
C HIS A 200 -5.08 -12.00 -6.26
N SER A 201 -4.93 -13.29 -6.60
CA SER A 201 -6.02 -14.27 -6.42
C SER A 201 -6.45 -14.35 -4.95
N VAL A 202 -5.49 -14.31 -4.02
CA VAL A 202 -5.75 -14.29 -2.57
C VAL A 202 -6.51 -13.03 -2.16
N MET A 203 -6.07 -11.86 -2.62
CA MET A 203 -6.73 -10.60 -2.30
C MET A 203 -8.15 -10.53 -2.86
N LYS A 204 -8.35 -11.05 -4.08
CA LYS A 204 -9.69 -11.16 -4.69
C LYS A 204 -10.60 -12.09 -3.88
N GLU A 205 -10.10 -13.22 -3.43
CA GLU A 205 -10.85 -14.15 -2.57
C GLU A 205 -11.20 -13.51 -1.22
N LEU A 206 -10.26 -12.79 -0.60
CA LEU A 206 -10.53 -12.03 0.63
C LEU A 206 -11.61 -10.96 0.43
N TYR A 207 -11.62 -10.31 -0.73
CA TYR A 207 -12.67 -9.35 -1.06
C TYR A 207 -14.04 -10.04 -1.18
N ASP A 208 -14.13 -11.14 -1.95
CA ASP A 208 -15.38 -11.83 -2.22
C ASP A 208 -15.94 -12.55 -0.98
N GLU A 209 -15.06 -13.19 -0.19
CA GLU A 209 -15.46 -14.05 0.92
C GLU A 209 -15.59 -13.31 2.27
N TYR A 210 -14.90 -12.20 2.42
CA TYR A 210 -14.92 -11.44 3.67
C TYR A 210 -15.53 -10.05 3.49
N ALA A 211 -14.99 -9.21 2.62
CA ALA A 211 -15.42 -7.82 2.50
C ALA A 211 -16.89 -7.72 2.04
N LEU A 212 -17.27 -8.41 0.96
CA LEU A 212 -18.66 -8.41 0.45
C LEU A 212 -19.67 -9.08 1.40
N LYS A 213 -19.20 -9.82 2.41
CA LYS A 213 -20.02 -10.46 3.44
C LYS A 213 -19.90 -9.75 4.79
N GLU A 214 -19.29 -8.58 4.83
CA GLU A 214 -19.08 -7.77 6.05
C GLU A 214 -18.41 -8.56 7.18
N LYS A 215 -17.45 -9.42 6.84
CA LYS A 215 -16.68 -10.25 7.79
C LYS A 215 -15.23 -9.80 7.85
N GLY A 216 -14.65 -9.85 9.05
CA GLY A 216 -13.21 -9.70 9.23
C GLY A 216 -12.48 -11.02 9.07
N TYR A 217 -11.31 -11.01 8.41
CA TYR A 217 -10.41 -12.17 8.32
C TYR A 217 -9.57 -12.33 9.62
N SER A 218 -9.02 -13.51 9.85
CA SER A 218 -8.14 -13.82 10.99
C SER A 218 -6.94 -14.64 10.57
#